data_b63da652b02b3731fce279b4412dd85b
#
_entry.id   b63da652b02b3731fce279b4412dd85b
#
_cell.length_a   1.000
_cell.length_b   1.000
_cell.length_c   1.000
_cell.angle_alpha   90.00
_cell.angle_beta   90.00
_cell.angle_gamma   90.00
#
_symmetry.space_group_name_H-M   'P 1'
#
loop_
_entity.id
_entity.type
_entity.pdbx_description
1 polymer ?
#
loop_
_entity_poly.entity_id
_entity_poly.type
_entity_poly.pdbx_seq_one_letter_code
_entity_poly.pdbx_strand_id
1 'polypeptide(L)'
;MKSQATLVLALLMPLAAPAMTALAQKPDYVSDEEEDKIREAQEPSERIEVYLTLAQSRLDRIEGFRSKPLDPQYDNGAYIDRLLDEYISLTDEMKNWIQDQYDRRGDMREGLRKVLEIGPKQLHDLGRIQASPDAYAANYAKSLADAKDDLTDALDGATKALAEQVKMFGELKSDEKANAQSEKDRTKEEKKRSKEEEKLRKKEQKQAPPSDKDED
;
A
#
# COMPACT_ATOMS: atom_id res chain seq x y z
N MET A 1 76.32 12.43 -22.84
CA MET A 1 75.34 11.98 -21.82
C MET A 1 73.95 12.29 -22.39
N LYS A 2 73.24 11.25 -22.89
CA LYS A 2 71.92 11.36 -23.53
C LYS A 2 70.89 10.73 -22.59
N SER A 3 70.02 11.59 -22.04
CA SER A 3 68.90 11.17 -21.19
C SER A 3 67.73 10.73 -22.08
N GLN A 4 67.30 9.48 -21.97
CA GLN A 4 66.10 8.96 -22.62
C GLN A 4 64.92 9.10 -21.65
N ALA A 5 63.93 9.92 -22.02
CA ALA A 5 62.66 10.00 -21.31
C ALA A 5 61.72 8.90 -21.82
N THR A 6 61.40 7.97 -20.96
CA THR A 6 60.47 6.91 -21.24
C THR A 6 59.04 7.38 -20.97
N LEU A 7 58.24 7.50 -22.02
CA LEU A 7 56.82 7.86 -21.98
C LEU A 7 55.99 6.60 -21.60
N VAL A 8 55.43 6.55 -20.42
CA VAL A 8 54.51 5.48 -19.99
C VAL A 8 53.08 5.91 -20.36
N LEU A 9 52.56 5.30 -21.40
CA LEU A 9 51.18 5.45 -21.86
C LEU A 9 50.29 4.54 -21.02
N ALA A 10 49.60 5.12 -20.00
CA ALA A 10 48.63 4.39 -19.20
C ALA A 10 47.34 4.20 -19.98
N LEU A 11 47.08 2.97 -20.40
CA LEU A 11 45.86 2.52 -21.09
C LEU A 11 44.74 2.36 -20.06
N LEU A 12 43.88 3.37 -19.92
CA LEU A 12 42.62 3.31 -19.12
C LEU A 12 41.60 2.44 -19.90
N MET A 13 41.47 1.16 -19.54
CA MET A 13 40.32 0.33 -19.94
C MET A 13 39.09 0.70 -19.09
N PRO A 14 37.94 1.07 -19.70
CA PRO A 14 36.71 1.17 -18.97
C PRO A 14 36.23 -0.24 -18.58
N LEU A 15 36.21 -0.53 -17.28
CA LEU A 15 35.61 -1.72 -16.71
C LEU A 15 34.09 -1.61 -16.83
N ALA A 16 33.53 -2.09 -17.93
CA ALA A 16 32.08 -2.24 -18.10
C ALA A 16 31.62 -3.35 -17.15
N ALA A 17 31.13 -2.97 -15.97
CA ALA A 17 30.45 -3.90 -15.08
C ALA A 17 29.15 -4.36 -15.76
N PRO A 18 28.92 -5.68 -15.93
CA PRO A 18 27.63 -6.16 -16.40
C PRO A 18 26.59 -5.79 -15.34
N ALA A 19 25.60 -4.97 -15.72
CA ALA A 19 24.39 -4.80 -14.92
C ALA A 19 23.71 -6.17 -14.84
N MET A 20 23.95 -6.91 -13.76
CA MET A 20 23.15 -8.07 -13.41
C MET A 20 21.74 -7.55 -13.14
N THR A 21 20.85 -7.70 -14.12
CA THR A 21 19.41 -7.68 -13.87
C THR A 21 19.13 -8.83 -12.93
N ALA A 22 18.99 -8.54 -11.64
CA ALA A 22 18.44 -9.48 -10.69
C ALA A 22 17.02 -9.81 -11.19
N LEU A 23 16.89 -10.97 -11.84
CA LEU A 23 15.59 -11.59 -12.04
C LEU A 23 15.03 -11.78 -10.64
N ALA A 24 13.99 -11.03 -10.31
CA ALA A 24 13.29 -11.22 -9.05
C ALA A 24 12.86 -12.69 -8.99
N GLN A 25 13.51 -13.46 -8.13
CA GLN A 25 13.12 -14.85 -7.91
C GLN A 25 11.70 -14.85 -7.37
N LYS A 26 10.86 -15.67 -7.99
CA LYS A 26 9.49 -15.90 -7.52
C LYS A 26 9.54 -16.35 -6.06
N PRO A 27 8.71 -15.79 -5.17
CA PRO A 27 8.60 -16.26 -3.81
C PRO A 27 8.09 -17.70 -3.78
N ASP A 28 8.78 -18.61 -3.08
CA ASP A 28 8.41 -20.02 -2.99
C ASP A 28 7.11 -20.29 -2.22
N TYR A 29 6.55 -19.26 -1.53
CA TYR A 29 5.36 -19.38 -0.68
C TYR A 29 4.03 -19.07 -1.42
N VAL A 30 4.06 -18.67 -2.70
CA VAL A 30 2.86 -18.42 -3.52
C VAL A 30 2.91 -19.19 -4.84
N SER A 31 1.75 -19.64 -5.32
CA SER A 31 1.61 -20.20 -6.66
C SER A 31 1.62 -19.11 -7.74
N ASP A 32 1.75 -19.48 -9.03
CA ASP A 32 1.68 -18.53 -10.15
C ASP A 32 0.34 -17.78 -10.17
N GLU A 33 -0.75 -18.49 -9.89
CA GLU A 33 -2.10 -17.91 -9.85
C GLU A 33 -2.30 -16.95 -8.67
N GLU A 34 -1.65 -17.22 -7.53
CA GLU A 34 -1.69 -16.34 -6.35
C GLU A 34 -0.83 -15.08 -6.59
N GLU A 35 0.33 -15.24 -7.22
CA GLU A 35 1.17 -14.12 -7.62
C GLU A 35 0.45 -13.19 -8.60
N ASP A 36 -0.27 -13.76 -9.59
CA ASP A 36 -1.08 -12.98 -10.51
C ASP A 36 -2.17 -12.19 -9.79
N LYS A 37 -2.87 -12.78 -8.82
CA LYS A 37 -3.86 -12.06 -7.99
C LYS A 37 -3.23 -10.89 -7.23
N ILE A 38 -2.06 -11.08 -6.64
CA ILE A 38 -1.33 -10.02 -5.94
C ILE A 38 -0.94 -8.90 -6.92
N ARG A 39 -0.50 -9.27 -8.13
CA ARG A 39 -0.09 -8.32 -9.16
C ARG A 39 -1.27 -7.53 -9.74
N GLU A 40 -2.42 -8.18 -9.93
CA GLU A 40 -3.65 -7.56 -10.45
C GLU A 40 -4.28 -6.58 -9.45
N ALA A 41 -4.16 -6.83 -8.16
CA ALA A 41 -4.63 -5.94 -7.10
C ALA A 41 -3.73 -4.70 -7.01
N GLN A 42 -4.04 -3.67 -7.80
CA GLN A 42 -3.24 -2.45 -7.88
C GLN A 42 -3.62 -1.41 -6.83
N GLU A 43 -4.89 -1.40 -6.42
CA GLU A 43 -5.36 -0.50 -5.38
C GLU A 43 -4.80 -0.91 -4.01
N PRO A 44 -4.34 0.05 -3.17
CA PRO A 44 -3.69 -0.27 -1.90
C PRO A 44 -4.52 -1.17 -0.99
N SER A 45 -5.82 -0.90 -0.87
CA SER A 45 -6.73 -1.68 -0.02
C SER A 45 -7.02 -3.06 -0.59
N GLU A 46 -7.19 -3.19 -1.90
CA GLU A 46 -7.46 -4.47 -2.57
C GLU A 46 -6.30 -5.47 -2.37
N ARG A 47 -5.06 -5.00 -2.48
CA ARG A 47 -3.90 -5.87 -2.28
C ARG A 47 -3.78 -6.36 -0.85
N ILE A 48 -4.13 -5.54 0.13
CA ILE A 48 -4.23 -5.97 1.53
C ILE A 48 -5.25 -7.11 1.68
N GLU A 49 -6.43 -7.00 1.04
CA GLU A 49 -7.46 -8.05 1.08
C GLU A 49 -7.01 -9.35 0.39
N VAL A 50 -6.24 -9.25 -0.69
CA VAL A 50 -5.64 -10.43 -1.33
C VAL A 50 -4.70 -11.15 -0.38
N TYR A 51 -3.77 -10.44 0.28
CA TYR A 51 -2.87 -11.06 1.26
C TYR A 51 -3.63 -11.72 2.40
N LEU A 52 -4.64 -11.07 2.98
CA LEU A 52 -5.48 -11.64 4.03
C LEU A 52 -6.19 -12.91 3.58
N THR A 53 -6.69 -12.93 2.34
CA THR A 53 -7.37 -14.10 1.76
C THR A 53 -6.41 -15.26 1.55
N LEU A 54 -5.22 -14.99 1.04
CA LEU A 54 -4.18 -16.00 0.84
C LEU A 54 -3.69 -16.57 2.17
N ALA A 55 -3.45 -15.70 3.17
CA ALA A 55 -3.10 -16.14 4.52
C ALA A 55 -4.20 -17.02 5.14
N GLN A 56 -5.48 -16.64 5.02
CA GLN A 56 -6.59 -17.47 5.47
C GLN A 56 -6.60 -18.83 4.78
N SER A 57 -6.31 -18.89 3.48
CA SER A 57 -6.26 -20.15 2.75
C SER A 57 -5.21 -21.14 3.32
N ARG A 58 -4.10 -20.64 3.89
CA ARG A 58 -3.11 -21.47 4.58
C ARG A 58 -3.67 -22.06 5.85
N LEU A 59 -4.39 -21.27 6.65
CA LEU A 59 -5.05 -21.76 7.87
C LEU A 59 -6.14 -22.78 7.55
N ASP A 60 -6.96 -22.55 6.52
CA ASP A 60 -7.99 -23.48 6.07
C ASP A 60 -7.40 -24.81 5.60
N ARG A 61 -6.26 -24.77 4.92
CA ARG A 61 -5.52 -25.99 4.52
C ARG A 61 -4.97 -26.74 5.72
N ILE A 62 -4.43 -26.05 6.72
CA ILE A 62 -3.96 -26.66 7.96
C ILE A 62 -5.14 -27.37 8.67
N GLU A 63 -6.26 -26.68 8.84
CA GLU A 63 -7.46 -27.24 9.49
C GLU A 63 -8.02 -28.43 8.71
N GLY A 64 -8.16 -28.29 7.39
CA GLY A 64 -8.61 -29.36 6.51
C GLY A 64 -7.67 -30.57 6.51
N PHE A 65 -6.38 -30.36 6.71
CA PHE A 65 -5.38 -31.40 6.82
C PHE A 65 -5.48 -32.12 8.18
N ARG A 66 -5.54 -31.35 9.27
CA ARG A 66 -5.65 -31.88 10.65
C ARG A 66 -6.97 -32.62 10.92
N SER A 67 -8.03 -32.32 10.18
CA SER A 67 -9.33 -32.98 10.30
C SER A 67 -9.38 -34.36 9.67
N LYS A 68 -8.37 -34.78 8.91
CA LYS A 68 -8.30 -36.09 8.25
C LYS A 68 -7.41 -37.04 9.01
N PRO A 69 -7.61 -38.37 8.83
CA PRO A 69 -6.66 -39.36 9.35
C PRO A 69 -5.27 -39.06 8.78
N LEU A 70 -4.27 -39.01 9.65
CA LEU A 70 -2.90 -38.75 9.27
C LEU A 70 -2.35 -39.92 8.42
N ASP A 71 -1.73 -39.60 7.30
CA ASP A 71 -1.07 -40.59 6.46
C ASP A 71 0.36 -40.84 6.98
N PRO A 72 0.69 -42.05 7.44
CA PRO A 72 2.03 -42.33 7.96
C PRO A 72 3.17 -42.24 6.93
N GLN A 73 2.83 -42.19 5.63
CA GLN A 73 3.83 -42.07 4.54
C GLN A 73 4.30 -40.64 4.31
N TYR A 74 3.59 -39.65 4.89
CA TYR A 74 3.97 -38.22 4.71
C TYR A 74 4.44 -37.65 6.04
N ASP A 75 5.40 -36.70 5.93
CA ASP A 75 5.79 -35.86 7.06
C ASP A 75 4.73 -34.77 7.30
N ASN A 76 3.72 -35.16 8.06
CA ASN A 76 2.57 -34.31 8.37
C ASN A 76 2.98 -33.04 9.14
N GLY A 77 3.99 -33.16 10.01
CA GLY A 77 4.52 -32.04 10.78
C GLY A 77 5.20 -31.00 9.90
N ALA A 78 6.09 -31.44 9.02
CA ALA A 78 6.77 -30.55 8.08
C ALA A 78 5.81 -29.90 7.08
N TYR A 79 4.70 -30.57 6.73
CA TYR A 79 3.68 -29.95 5.87
C TYR A 79 2.96 -28.79 6.55
N ILE A 80 2.55 -28.97 7.82
CA ILE A 80 1.91 -27.92 8.62
C ILE A 80 2.90 -26.78 8.87
N ASP A 81 4.13 -27.10 9.24
CA ASP A 81 5.21 -26.13 9.46
C ASP A 81 5.41 -25.24 8.24
N ARG A 82 5.53 -25.82 7.05
CA ARG A 82 5.63 -25.07 5.80
C ARG A 82 4.42 -24.16 5.55
N LEU A 83 3.18 -24.60 5.82
CA LEU A 83 1.99 -23.75 5.65
C LEU A 83 1.98 -22.58 6.62
N LEU A 84 2.53 -22.73 7.82
CA LEU A 84 2.71 -21.64 8.78
C LEU A 84 3.80 -20.66 8.31
N ASP A 85 4.90 -21.16 7.76
CA ASP A 85 5.94 -20.30 7.15
C ASP A 85 5.40 -19.51 5.94
N GLU A 86 4.58 -20.16 5.09
CA GLU A 86 3.86 -19.48 4.00
C GLU A 86 2.92 -18.39 4.53
N TYR A 87 2.20 -18.67 5.64
CA TYR A 87 1.33 -17.70 6.31
C TYR A 87 2.11 -16.49 6.83
N ILE A 88 3.23 -16.72 7.52
CA ILE A 88 4.12 -15.67 8.03
C ILE A 88 4.61 -14.80 6.86
N SER A 89 5.10 -15.44 5.79
CA SER A 89 5.60 -14.73 4.61
C SER A 89 4.54 -13.81 3.98
N LEU A 90 3.29 -14.29 3.86
CA LEU A 90 2.17 -13.50 3.35
C LEU A 90 1.82 -12.32 4.27
N THR A 91 1.89 -12.52 5.59
CA THR A 91 1.65 -11.46 6.57
C THR A 91 2.76 -10.42 6.54
N ASP A 92 4.01 -10.84 6.40
CA ASP A 92 5.15 -9.92 6.23
C ASP A 92 5.06 -9.09 4.96
N GLU A 93 4.71 -9.70 3.82
CA GLU A 93 4.49 -8.99 2.56
C GLU A 93 3.34 -7.96 2.67
N MET A 94 2.27 -8.31 3.36
CA MET A 94 1.18 -7.38 3.66
C MET A 94 1.68 -6.19 4.48
N LYS A 95 2.49 -6.42 5.54
CA LYS A 95 3.08 -5.36 6.36
C LYS A 95 4.00 -4.46 5.52
N ASN A 96 4.85 -5.06 4.68
CA ASN A 96 5.74 -4.33 3.78
C ASN A 96 4.95 -3.48 2.78
N TRP A 97 3.86 -4.02 2.21
CA TRP A 97 2.97 -3.28 1.33
C TRP A 97 2.30 -2.10 2.04
N ILE A 98 1.81 -2.31 3.24
CA ILE A 98 1.21 -1.25 4.07
C ILE A 98 2.23 -0.13 4.32
N GLN A 99 3.48 -0.48 4.66
CA GLN A 99 4.54 0.50 4.88
C GLN A 99 4.88 1.28 3.60
N ASP A 100 5.04 0.59 2.46
CA ASP A 100 5.32 1.23 1.16
C ASP A 100 4.20 2.21 0.77
N GLN A 101 2.95 1.80 0.95
CA GLN A 101 1.80 2.66 0.65
C GLN A 101 1.65 3.82 1.64
N TYR A 102 2.02 3.62 2.90
CA TYR A 102 2.06 4.69 3.88
C TYR A 102 3.06 5.79 3.47
N ASP A 103 4.25 5.41 3.06
CA ASP A 103 5.30 6.31 2.60
C ASP A 103 4.89 7.09 1.34
N ARG A 104 4.10 6.47 0.45
CA ARG A 104 3.52 7.09 -0.76
C ARG A 104 2.24 7.87 -0.51
N ARG A 105 1.74 7.92 0.72
CA ARG A 105 0.46 8.53 1.11
C ARG A 105 -0.75 7.93 0.37
N GLY A 106 -0.70 6.63 0.08
CA GLY A 106 -1.83 5.87 -0.48
C GLY A 106 -2.97 5.77 0.53
N ASP A 107 -4.21 5.80 0.05
CA ASP A 107 -5.39 5.60 0.92
C ASP A 107 -5.62 4.10 1.16
N MET A 108 -5.27 3.62 2.34
CA MET A 108 -5.43 2.23 2.76
C MET A 108 -6.50 2.03 3.83
N ARG A 109 -7.29 3.05 4.14
CA ARG A 109 -8.23 3.02 5.28
C ARG A 109 -9.20 1.84 5.21
N GLU A 110 -9.62 1.44 4.02
CA GLU A 110 -10.52 0.28 3.84
C GLU A 110 -9.79 -1.03 4.09
N GLY A 111 -8.63 -1.23 3.46
CA GLY A 111 -7.80 -2.42 3.68
C GLY A 111 -7.37 -2.58 5.14
N LEU A 112 -6.97 -1.48 5.81
CA LEU A 112 -6.62 -1.53 7.24
C LEU A 112 -7.80 -1.93 8.13
N ARG A 113 -9.03 -1.50 7.80
CA ARG A 113 -10.23 -1.99 8.48
C ARG A 113 -10.44 -3.49 8.27
N LYS A 114 -10.13 -4.00 7.08
CA LYS A 114 -10.19 -5.44 6.80
C LYS A 114 -9.16 -6.23 7.59
N VAL A 115 -7.95 -5.71 7.77
CA VAL A 115 -6.96 -6.32 8.69
C VAL A 115 -7.56 -6.46 10.09
N LEU A 116 -8.16 -5.39 10.62
CA LEU A 116 -8.76 -5.36 11.96
C LEU A 116 -10.06 -6.19 12.09
N GLU A 117 -10.74 -6.48 10.99
CA GLU A 117 -11.93 -7.34 10.95
C GLU A 117 -11.55 -8.82 10.88
N ILE A 118 -10.60 -9.18 10.00
CA ILE A 118 -10.23 -10.56 9.67
C ILE A 118 -9.15 -11.08 10.59
N GLY A 119 -8.14 -10.28 10.91
CA GLY A 119 -6.98 -10.71 11.70
C GLY A 119 -7.32 -11.31 13.07
N PRO A 120 -8.26 -10.78 13.86
CA PRO A 120 -8.67 -11.41 15.11
C PRO A 120 -9.28 -12.82 14.92
N LYS A 121 -9.92 -13.10 13.77
CA LYS A 121 -10.45 -14.42 13.44
C LYS A 121 -9.30 -15.39 13.13
N GLN A 122 -8.32 -14.94 12.35
CA GLN A 122 -7.11 -15.72 12.06
C GLN A 122 -6.30 -15.99 13.33
N LEU A 123 -6.17 -15.00 14.22
CA LEU A 123 -5.51 -15.19 15.51
C LEU A 123 -6.24 -16.23 16.39
N HIS A 124 -7.57 -16.23 16.34
CA HIS A 124 -8.38 -17.27 16.99
C HIS A 124 -8.12 -18.65 16.38
N ASP A 125 -8.03 -18.76 15.05
CA ASP A 125 -7.75 -20.03 14.36
C ASP A 125 -6.36 -20.57 14.72
N LEU A 126 -5.33 -19.73 14.72
CA LEU A 126 -3.98 -20.09 15.21
C LEU A 126 -4.02 -20.53 16.68
N GLY A 127 -4.81 -19.85 17.51
CA GLY A 127 -5.04 -20.23 18.91
C GLY A 127 -5.70 -21.58 19.06
N ARG A 128 -6.66 -21.96 18.20
CA ARG A 128 -7.29 -23.29 18.19
C ARG A 128 -6.30 -24.39 17.82
N ILE A 129 -5.42 -24.12 16.82
CA ILE A 129 -4.35 -25.07 16.46
C ILE A 129 -3.46 -25.34 17.67
N GLN A 130 -3.08 -24.31 18.41
CA GLN A 130 -2.27 -24.44 19.63
C GLN A 130 -2.99 -25.18 20.78
N ALA A 131 -4.28 -24.90 20.95
CA ALA A 131 -5.07 -25.47 22.04
C ALA A 131 -5.41 -26.96 21.84
N SER A 132 -5.33 -27.45 20.61
CA SER A 132 -5.64 -28.85 20.26
C SER A 132 -4.45 -29.49 19.56
N PRO A 133 -3.34 -29.75 20.27
CA PRO A 133 -2.12 -30.28 19.66
C PRO A 133 -2.37 -31.70 19.11
N ASP A 134 -1.87 -31.96 17.91
CA ASP A 134 -1.80 -33.27 17.31
C ASP A 134 -0.47 -33.98 17.62
N ALA A 135 -0.27 -35.20 17.09
CA ALA A 135 0.93 -35.98 17.31
C ALA A 135 2.21 -35.33 16.78
N TYR A 136 2.09 -34.33 15.87
CA TYR A 136 3.21 -33.63 15.21
C TYR A 136 3.39 -32.21 15.72
N ALA A 137 2.65 -31.78 16.72
CA ALA A 137 2.63 -30.41 17.22
C ALA A 137 4.04 -29.89 17.58
N ALA A 138 4.93 -30.76 18.04
CA ALA A 138 6.32 -30.40 18.35
C ALA A 138 7.11 -29.92 17.12
N ASN A 139 6.76 -30.39 15.91
CA ASN A 139 7.48 -30.07 14.69
C ASN A 139 7.19 -28.64 14.20
N TYR A 140 5.97 -28.12 14.44
CA TYR A 140 5.53 -26.80 13.98
C TYR A 140 5.22 -25.82 15.12
N ALA A 141 5.58 -26.17 16.36
CA ALA A 141 5.28 -25.33 17.53
C ALA A 141 5.92 -23.92 17.43
N LYS A 142 7.14 -23.86 16.88
CA LYS A 142 7.85 -22.60 16.71
C LYS A 142 7.17 -21.71 15.67
N SER A 143 6.93 -22.23 14.46
CA SER A 143 6.29 -21.46 13.39
C SER A 143 4.87 -21.04 13.77
N LEU A 144 4.15 -21.85 14.57
CA LEU A 144 2.86 -21.46 15.11
C LEU A 144 2.93 -20.30 16.12
N ALA A 145 3.96 -20.27 16.96
CA ALA A 145 4.19 -19.15 17.86
C ALA A 145 4.58 -17.88 17.07
N ASP A 146 5.51 -18.01 16.13
CA ASP A 146 5.95 -16.92 15.28
C ASP A 146 4.79 -16.34 14.45
N ALA A 147 3.93 -17.18 13.88
CA ALA A 147 2.73 -16.74 13.12
C ALA A 147 1.75 -15.94 13.99
N LYS A 148 1.58 -16.31 15.25
CA LYS A 148 0.72 -15.56 16.19
C LYS A 148 1.31 -14.22 16.57
N ASP A 149 2.60 -14.19 16.85
CA ASP A 149 3.31 -12.97 17.22
C ASP A 149 3.32 -11.98 16.02
N ASP A 150 3.60 -12.49 14.81
CA ASP A 150 3.62 -11.69 13.60
C ASP A 150 2.26 -11.08 13.25
N LEU A 151 1.17 -11.87 13.38
CA LEU A 151 -0.18 -11.34 13.19
C LEU A 151 -0.57 -10.32 14.27
N THR A 152 -0.13 -10.51 15.50
CA THR A 152 -0.37 -9.55 16.59
C THR A 152 0.30 -8.21 16.27
N ASP A 153 1.55 -8.25 15.81
CA ASP A 153 2.28 -7.06 15.37
C ASP A 153 1.60 -6.38 14.18
N ALA A 154 1.09 -7.16 13.21
CA ALA A 154 0.35 -6.64 12.08
C ALA A 154 -0.96 -5.93 12.50
N LEU A 155 -1.69 -6.46 13.49
CA LEU A 155 -2.90 -5.85 14.04
C LEU A 155 -2.60 -4.53 14.76
N ASP A 156 -1.55 -4.50 15.56
CA ASP A 156 -1.10 -3.29 16.25
C ASP A 156 -0.64 -2.21 15.25
N GLY A 157 0.11 -2.62 14.23
CA GLY A 157 0.53 -1.75 13.14
C GLY A 157 -0.65 -1.19 12.37
N ALA A 158 -1.62 -2.04 11.99
CA ALA A 158 -2.83 -1.62 11.29
C ALA A 158 -3.68 -0.62 12.10
N THR A 159 -3.78 -0.83 13.42
CA THR A 159 -4.50 0.08 14.32
C THR A 159 -3.87 1.48 14.30
N LYS A 160 -2.55 1.57 14.43
CA LYS A 160 -1.81 2.84 14.41
C LYS A 160 -1.93 3.52 13.03
N ALA A 161 -1.66 2.77 11.96
CA ALA A 161 -1.73 3.27 10.60
C ALA A 161 -3.14 3.78 10.24
N LEU A 162 -4.20 3.08 10.66
CA LEU A 162 -5.58 3.52 10.41
C LEU A 162 -5.88 4.84 11.13
N ALA A 163 -5.46 4.99 12.39
CA ALA A 163 -5.68 6.22 13.14
C ALA A 163 -5.00 7.43 12.48
N GLU A 164 -3.77 7.25 12.01
CA GLU A 164 -3.01 8.30 11.32
C GLU A 164 -3.61 8.63 9.95
N GLN A 165 -4.02 7.62 9.18
CA GLN A 165 -4.66 7.84 7.88
C GLN A 165 -6.02 8.54 8.00
N VAL A 166 -6.81 8.19 9.00
CA VAL A 166 -8.09 8.89 9.26
C VAL A 166 -7.84 10.37 9.55
N LYS A 167 -6.81 10.71 10.29
CA LYS A 167 -6.43 12.10 10.56
C LYS A 167 -5.95 12.79 9.28
N MET A 168 -4.99 12.20 8.56
CA MET A 168 -4.40 12.76 7.34
C MET A 168 -5.45 13.05 6.27
N PHE A 169 -6.30 12.08 5.95
CA PHE A 169 -7.36 12.25 4.93
C PHE A 169 -8.55 13.08 5.42
N GLY A 170 -8.74 13.19 6.75
CA GLY A 170 -9.69 14.13 7.33
C GLY A 170 -9.26 15.58 7.15
N GLU A 171 -8.01 15.90 7.36
CA GLU A 171 -7.41 17.22 7.14
C GLU A 171 -7.46 17.61 5.65
N LEU A 172 -7.05 16.73 4.74
CA LEU A 172 -7.13 16.96 3.29
C LEU A 172 -8.54 17.32 2.83
N LYS A 173 -9.56 16.60 3.31
CA LYS A 173 -10.96 16.86 2.98
C LYS A 173 -11.47 18.20 3.52
N SER A 174 -10.93 18.66 4.67
CA SER A 174 -11.20 19.96 5.25
C SER A 174 -10.61 21.07 4.40
N ASP A 175 -9.36 20.91 3.97
CA ASP A 175 -8.64 21.90 3.15
C ASP A 175 -9.25 22.03 1.75
N GLU A 176 -9.65 20.91 1.12
CA GLU A 176 -10.39 20.94 -0.15
C GLU A 176 -11.72 21.72 -0.05
N LYS A 177 -12.46 21.52 1.04
CA LYS A 177 -13.72 22.26 1.27
C LYS A 177 -13.47 23.74 1.50
N ALA A 178 -12.42 24.10 2.25
CA ALA A 178 -12.05 25.48 2.49
C ALA A 178 -11.60 26.18 1.20
N ASN A 179 -10.79 25.50 0.37
CA ASN A 179 -10.35 26.01 -0.93
C ASN A 179 -11.53 26.18 -1.90
N ALA A 180 -12.42 25.19 -2.01
CA ALA A 180 -13.61 25.28 -2.86
C ALA A 180 -14.58 26.41 -2.42
N GLN A 181 -14.68 26.69 -1.13
CA GLN A 181 -15.47 27.79 -0.62
C GLN A 181 -14.83 29.15 -0.93
N SER A 182 -13.50 29.26 -0.73
CA SER A 182 -12.74 30.48 -1.08
C SER A 182 -12.84 30.81 -2.57
N GLU A 183 -12.78 29.82 -3.44
CA GLU A 183 -12.90 30.00 -4.90
C GLU A 183 -14.31 30.48 -5.30
N LYS A 184 -15.35 29.92 -4.67
CA LYS A 184 -16.74 30.38 -4.86
C LYS A 184 -16.93 31.84 -4.41
N ASP A 185 -16.32 32.22 -3.30
CA ASP A 185 -16.44 33.57 -2.77
C ASP A 185 -15.68 34.58 -3.65
N ARG A 186 -14.47 34.23 -4.16
CA ARG A 186 -13.76 35.04 -5.16
C ARG A 186 -14.57 35.23 -6.43
N THR A 187 -15.16 34.16 -6.97
CA THR A 187 -15.99 34.22 -8.19
C THR A 187 -17.24 35.10 -8.00
N LYS A 188 -17.84 35.09 -6.79
CA LYS A 188 -18.96 35.97 -6.47
C LYS A 188 -18.54 37.45 -6.39
N GLU A 189 -17.38 37.71 -5.83
CA GLU A 189 -16.84 39.04 -5.69
C GLU A 189 -16.46 39.65 -7.04
N GLU A 190 -15.84 38.89 -7.91
CA GLU A 190 -15.55 39.28 -9.31
C GLU A 190 -16.83 39.60 -10.09
N LYS A 191 -17.87 38.76 -9.96
CA LYS A 191 -19.18 39.03 -10.58
C LYS A 191 -19.86 40.28 -10.03
N LYS A 192 -19.69 40.61 -8.76
CA LYS A 192 -20.17 41.88 -8.20
C LYS A 192 -19.42 43.08 -8.76
N ARG A 193 -18.09 43.02 -8.79
CA ARG A 193 -17.24 44.07 -9.34
C ARG A 193 -17.58 44.36 -10.81
N SER A 194 -17.67 43.31 -11.62
CA SER A 194 -17.99 43.47 -13.06
C SER A 194 -19.37 44.09 -13.29
N LYS A 195 -20.37 43.74 -12.44
CA LYS A 195 -21.71 44.40 -12.49
C LYS A 195 -21.71 45.84 -12.01
N GLU A 196 -20.88 46.21 -11.06
CA GLU A 196 -20.71 47.58 -10.60
C GLU A 196 -20.01 48.43 -11.65
N GLU A 197 -18.95 47.91 -12.26
CA GLU A 197 -18.22 48.57 -13.37
C GLU A 197 -19.14 48.79 -14.60
N GLU A 198 -19.98 47.80 -14.94
CA GLU A 198 -20.94 47.93 -16.02
C GLU A 198 -22.01 49.04 -15.71
N LYS A 199 -22.45 49.10 -14.46
CA LYS A 199 -23.39 50.16 -14.00
C LYS A 199 -22.75 51.54 -14.07
N LEU A 200 -21.50 51.66 -13.68
CA LEU A 200 -20.74 52.91 -13.77
C LEU A 200 -20.56 53.38 -15.24
N ARG A 201 -20.11 52.48 -16.13
CA ARG A 201 -20.00 52.77 -17.56
C ARG A 201 -21.32 53.22 -18.18
N LYS A 202 -22.45 52.59 -17.80
CA LYS A 202 -23.80 53.00 -18.28
C LYS A 202 -24.20 54.36 -17.74
N LYS A 203 -23.80 54.77 -16.53
CA LYS A 203 -24.03 56.12 -15.98
C LYS A 203 -23.20 57.18 -16.69
N GLU A 204 -21.92 56.91 -16.95
CA GLU A 204 -21.03 57.80 -17.66
C GLU A 204 -21.47 58.03 -19.12
N GLN A 205 -21.93 56.98 -19.83
CA GLN A 205 -22.49 57.12 -21.18
C GLN A 205 -23.78 57.98 -21.22
N LYS A 206 -24.58 57.96 -20.15
CA LYS A 206 -25.79 58.81 -20.08
C LYS A 206 -25.49 60.27 -19.71
N GLN A 207 -24.34 60.59 -19.16
CA GLN A 207 -23.92 61.94 -18.76
C GLN A 207 -22.97 62.60 -19.78
N ALA A 208 -22.53 61.88 -20.82
CA ALA A 208 -21.76 62.47 -21.88
C ALA A 208 -22.62 63.48 -22.67
N PRO A 209 -22.18 64.74 -22.83
CA PRO A 209 -22.94 65.75 -23.60
C PRO A 209 -23.01 65.27 -25.08
N PRO A 210 -24.10 65.66 -25.79
CA PRO A 210 -24.20 65.34 -27.22
C PRO A 210 -23.01 65.96 -27.95
N SER A 211 -22.26 65.15 -28.68
CA SER A 211 -21.21 65.65 -29.55
C SER A 211 -21.85 66.49 -30.65
N ASP A 212 -21.62 67.79 -30.66
CA ASP A 212 -21.95 68.70 -31.77
C ASP A 212 -21.38 68.09 -33.03
N LYS A 213 -22.25 67.50 -33.83
CA LYS A 213 -22.03 67.31 -35.27
C LYS A 213 -22.76 68.44 -35.93
N ASP A 214 -22.07 69.55 -36.14
CA ASP A 214 -22.52 70.48 -37.15
C ASP A 214 -21.29 71.11 -37.75
N GLU A 215 -21.40 71.17 -39.07
CA GLU A 215 -20.81 72.10 -40.02
C GLU A 215 -19.31 71.87 -40.39
N ASP A 216 -18.95 71.40 -41.55
CA ASP A 216 -19.11 71.97 -42.91
C ASP A 216 -18.85 70.90 -43.98
#